data_ee44bac4a8ce429264a88516dfc5e49c
#
_entry.id   ee44bac4a8ce429264a88516dfc5e49c
#
_cell.length_a   1.000
_cell.length_b   1.000
_cell.length_c   1.000
_cell.angle_alpha   90.00
_cell.angle_beta   90.00
_cell.angle_gamma   90.00
#
_symmetry.space_group_name_H-M   'P 1'
#
loop_
_entity.id
_entity.type
_entity.pdbx_description
1 polymer ?
#
loop_
_entity_poly.entity_id
_entity_poly.type
_entity_poly.pdbx_seq_one_letter_code
_entity_poly.pdbx_strand_id
1 'polypeptide(L)'
;MLKISQDNYTLIKDQNQKYLSELIEKQSSIVNQENNEFSEFTHLSNIDWILFNSIYIGVYSHFERHMFALARIIEDRSGSEIRINNFSGNGLVKYFNYIRLVGKIQSVTPDKDPWQQVMLHQKVRNLLVHNGGLMLNDISLKLEKHECFNFLENSNVTMVGSFGHIRIKELDIIESIISTFKDVSDCLTNEIQFKYPEN
;
A
#
# COMPACT_ATOMS: atom_id res chain seq x y z
N MET A 1 2.44 -16.86 6.13
CA MET A 1 3.78 -16.54 5.57
C MET A 1 3.64 -16.27 4.07
N LEU A 2 3.50 -14.99 3.69
CA LEU A 2 3.43 -14.61 2.28
C LEU A 2 4.85 -14.54 1.73
N LYS A 3 5.36 -15.68 1.24
CA LYS A 3 6.33 -15.65 0.16
C LYS A 3 5.54 -15.38 -1.12
N ILE A 4 5.27 -14.11 -1.43
CA ILE A 4 5.19 -13.73 -2.84
C ILE A 4 6.64 -13.91 -3.30
N SER A 5 6.95 -15.08 -3.86
CA SER A 5 8.28 -15.31 -4.36
C SER A 5 8.53 -14.29 -5.48
N GLN A 6 9.74 -13.81 -5.58
CA GLN A 6 10.20 -12.98 -6.71
C GLN A 6 9.77 -13.63 -8.04
N ASP A 7 9.71 -14.96 -8.08
CA ASP A 7 9.25 -15.77 -9.21
C ASP A 7 7.77 -15.52 -9.57
N ASN A 8 6.86 -15.42 -8.59
CA ASN A 8 5.45 -15.11 -8.85
C ASN A 8 5.26 -13.68 -9.34
N TYR A 9 6.07 -12.74 -8.84
CA TYR A 9 6.03 -11.36 -9.32
C TYR A 9 6.54 -11.27 -10.77
N THR A 10 7.67 -11.91 -11.08
CA THR A 10 8.23 -11.98 -12.43
C THR A 10 7.24 -12.64 -13.38
N LEU A 11 6.60 -13.74 -12.97
CA LEU A 11 5.59 -14.43 -13.77
C LEU A 11 4.35 -13.55 -14.04
N ILE A 12 3.86 -12.81 -13.04
CA ILE A 12 2.72 -11.88 -13.20
C ILE A 12 3.13 -10.72 -14.13
N LYS A 13 4.34 -10.20 -13.98
CA LYS A 13 4.88 -9.14 -14.85
C LYS A 13 4.99 -9.62 -16.29
N ASP A 14 5.54 -10.79 -16.53
CA ASP A 14 5.72 -11.37 -17.86
C ASP A 14 4.36 -11.71 -18.50
N GLN A 15 3.41 -12.27 -17.75
CA GLN A 15 2.06 -12.53 -18.22
C GLN A 15 1.31 -11.24 -18.55
N ASN A 16 1.45 -10.19 -17.75
CA ASN A 16 0.83 -8.89 -18.01
C ASN A 16 1.47 -8.20 -19.20
N GLN A 17 2.81 -8.26 -19.36
CA GLN A 17 3.49 -7.72 -20.54
C GLN A 17 3.07 -8.46 -21.82
N LYS A 18 2.93 -9.81 -21.75
CA LYS A 18 2.44 -10.59 -22.88
C LYS A 18 0.99 -10.23 -23.23
N TYR A 19 0.11 -10.14 -22.22
CA TYR A 19 -1.28 -9.75 -22.42
C TYR A 19 -1.41 -8.31 -22.98
N LEU A 20 -0.58 -7.39 -22.51
CA LEU A 20 -0.51 -6.01 -23.04
C LEU A 20 -0.01 -6.00 -24.47
N SER A 21 1.03 -6.78 -24.83
CA SER A 21 1.50 -6.88 -26.20
C SER A 21 0.45 -7.48 -27.13
N GLU A 22 -0.32 -8.47 -26.70
CA GLU A 22 -1.44 -9.05 -27.46
C GLU A 22 -2.61 -8.07 -27.64
N LEU A 23 -2.90 -7.22 -26.63
CA LEU A 23 -3.89 -6.14 -26.73
C LEU A 23 -3.42 -5.04 -27.71
N ILE A 24 -2.14 -4.69 -27.66
CA ILE A 24 -1.52 -3.70 -28.57
C ILE A 24 -1.58 -4.21 -30.01
N GLU A 25 -1.20 -5.47 -30.25
CA GLU A 25 -1.28 -6.10 -31.56
C GLU A 25 -2.72 -6.14 -32.11
N LYS A 26 -3.69 -6.42 -31.25
CA LYS A 26 -5.11 -6.40 -31.60
C LYS A 26 -5.64 -5.01 -31.89
N GLN A 27 -5.20 -3.99 -31.14
CA GLN A 27 -5.60 -2.60 -31.37
C GLN A 27 -4.88 -2.01 -32.59
N SER A 28 -3.59 -2.30 -32.81
CA SER A 28 -2.86 -1.83 -33.98
C SER A 28 -3.42 -2.40 -35.29
N SER A 29 -4.02 -3.58 -35.27
CA SER A 29 -4.76 -4.13 -36.43
C SER A 29 -6.09 -3.42 -36.71
N ILE A 30 -6.67 -2.73 -35.72
CA ILE A 30 -7.94 -1.98 -35.83
C ILE A 30 -7.69 -0.50 -36.22
N VAL A 31 -6.53 0.06 -35.87
CA VAL A 31 -6.22 1.51 -35.93
C VAL A 31 -5.32 1.90 -37.11
N ASN A 32 -5.13 1.04 -38.12
CA ASN A 32 -4.35 1.36 -39.32
C ASN A 32 -5.00 2.43 -40.25
N GLN A 33 -5.82 3.30 -39.71
CA GLN A 33 -6.29 4.51 -40.35
C GLN A 33 -6.30 5.71 -39.39
N GLU A 34 -5.36 6.62 -39.63
CA GLU A 34 -5.32 8.02 -39.24
C GLU A 34 -4.93 8.41 -37.78
N ASN A 35 -3.71 8.94 -37.67
CA ASN A 35 -3.29 9.98 -36.68
C ASN A 35 -3.31 9.69 -35.18
N ASN A 36 -2.81 8.54 -34.68
CA ASN A 36 -2.90 8.26 -33.24
C ASN A 36 -1.63 7.78 -32.52
N GLU A 37 -0.43 7.92 -33.07
CA GLU A 37 0.81 7.51 -32.37
C GLU A 37 0.99 8.20 -31.01
N PHE A 38 0.55 9.46 -30.89
CA PHE A 38 0.65 10.21 -29.63
C PHE A 38 -0.37 9.75 -28.60
N SER A 39 -1.55 9.34 -29.01
CA SER A 39 -2.64 8.84 -28.15
C SER A 39 -2.31 7.45 -27.60
N GLU A 40 -1.78 6.55 -28.43
CA GLU A 40 -1.40 5.20 -28.01
C GLU A 40 -0.24 5.20 -27.01
N PHE A 41 0.81 6.00 -27.24
CA PHE A 41 1.91 6.14 -26.28
C PHE A 41 1.44 6.70 -24.94
N THR A 42 0.47 7.62 -24.96
CA THR A 42 -0.11 8.19 -23.74
C THR A 42 -0.97 7.16 -22.99
N HIS A 43 -1.72 6.32 -23.69
CA HIS A 43 -2.52 5.25 -23.10
C HIS A 43 -1.64 4.17 -22.47
N LEU A 44 -0.59 3.72 -23.14
CA LEU A 44 0.34 2.70 -22.62
C LEU A 44 1.10 3.19 -21.39
N SER A 45 1.60 4.43 -21.42
CA SER A 45 2.27 5.03 -20.25
C SER A 45 1.33 5.23 -19.05
N ASN A 46 0.01 5.23 -19.28
CA ASN A 46 -0.98 5.36 -18.23
C ASN A 46 -1.37 4.02 -17.60
N ILE A 47 -1.25 2.90 -18.31
CA ILE A 47 -1.63 1.59 -17.77
C ILE A 47 -0.67 1.14 -16.67
N ASP A 48 0.63 1.35 -16.85
CA ASP A 48 1.64 0.88 -15.90
C ASP A 48 1.43 1.50 -14.50
N TRP A 49 1.26 2.82 -14.41
CA TRP A 49 1.08 3.45 -13.10
C TRP A 49 -0.27 3.10 -12.46
N ILE A 50 -1.33 2.83 -13.24
CA ILE A 50 -2.61 2.33 -12.70
C ILE A 50 -2.42 0.96 -12.07
N LEU A 51 -1.68 0.07 -12.74
CA LEU A 51 -1.36 -1.25 -12.22
C LEU A 51 -0.55 -1.14 -10.92
N PHE A 52 0.53 -0.37 -10.91
CA PHE A 52 1.37 -0.22 -9.71
C PHE A 52 0.63 0.45 -8.55
N ASN A 53 -0.18 1.48 -8.81
CA ASN A 53 -1.05 2.06 -7.79
C ASN A 53 -2.03 1.02 -7.23
N SER A 54 -2.59 0.14 -8.08
CA SER A 54 -3.49 -0.92 -7.65
C SER A 54 -2.79 -1.99 -6.81
N ILE A 55 -1.57 -2.37 -7.19
CA ILE A 55 -0.72 -3.30 -6.41
C ILE A 55 -0.42 -2.70 -5.04
N TYR A 56 -0.02 -1.44 -4.98
CA TYR A 56 0.27 -0.72 -3.74
C TYR A 56 -0.94 -0.72 -2.79
N ILE A 57 -2.13 -0.37 -3.31
CA ILE A 57 -3.39 -0.40 -2.56
C ILE A 57 -3.72 -1.82 -2.08
N GLY A 58 -3.49 -2.83 -2.94
CA GLY A 58 -3.70 -4.23 -2.61
C GLY A 58 -2.80 -4.73 -1.48
N VAL A 59 -1.51 -4.39 -1.52
CA VAL A 59 -0.54 -4.71 -0.45
C VAL A 59 -0.96 -4.09 0.87
N TYR A 60 -1.35 -2.81 0.86
CA TYR A 60 -1.84 -2.14 2.05
C TYR A 60 -3.11 -2.81 2.63
N SER A 61 -4.07 -3.12 1.78
CA SER A 61 -5.33 -3.75 2.20
C SER A 61 -5.10 -5.14 2.79
N HIS A 62 -4.11 -5.88 2.27
CA HIS A 62 -3.71 -7.17 2.83
C HIS A 62 -3.09 -7.02 4.22
N PHE A 63 -2.21 -6.04 4.41
CA PHE A 63 -1.64 -5.76 5.73
C PHE A 63 -2.70 -5.32 6.75
N GLU A 64 -3.64 -4.45 6.36
CA GLU A 64 -4.75 -4.05 7.23
C GLU A 64 -5.58 -5.26 7.69
N ARG A 65 -5.86 -6.20 6.78
CA ARG A 65 -6.54 -7.46 7.09
C ARG A 65 -5.72 -8.34 8.05
N HIS A 66 -4.39 -8.40 7.86
CA HIS A 66 -3.50 -9.11 8.77
C HIS A 66 -3.53 -8.51 10.17
N MET A 67 -3.47 -7.20 10.31
CA MET A 67 -3.57 -6.50 11.59
C MET A 67 -4.92 -6.76 12.28
N PHE A 68 -6.02 -6.82 11.51
CA PHE A 68 -7.31 -7.24 12.05
C PHE A 68 -7.26 -8.68 12.59
N ALA A 69 -6.64 -9.61 11.87
CA ALA A 69 -6.51 -11.00 12.30
C ALA A 69 -5.70 -11.11 13.61
N LEU A 70 -4.60 -10.37 13.75
CA LEU A 70 -3.83 -10.31 15.00
C LEU A 70 -4.65 -9.74 16.15
N ALA A 71 -5.42 -8.68 15.92
CA ALA A 71 -6.32 -8.12 16.92
C ALA A 71 -7.40 -9.13 17.36
N ARG A 72 -7.93 -9.92 16.44
CA ARG A 72 -8.89 -11.00 16.72
C ARG A 72 -8.30 -12.11 17.59
N ILE A 73 -7.05 -12.53 17.33
CA ILE A 73 -6.36 -13.51 18.18
C ILE A 73 -6.30 -13.01 19.63
N ILE A 74 -5.98 -11.74 19.85
CA ILE A 74 -5.95 -11.13 21.17
C ILE A 74 -7.36 -11.06 21.78
N GLU A 75 -8.36 -10.65 21.00
CA GLU A 75 -9.75 -10.60 21.46
C GLU A 75 -10.25 -11.95 21.96
N ASP A 76 -9.88 -13.03 21.25
CA ASP A 76 -10.30 -14.38 21.58
C ASP A 76 -9.53 -15.00 22.77
N ARG A 77 -8.25 -14.59 22.97
CA ARG A 77 -7.34 -15.26 23.92
C ARG A 77 -6.99 -14.43 25.18
N SER A 78 -7.22 -13.10 25.17
CA SER A 78 -6.81 -12.24 26.28
C SER A 78 -7.68 -12.34 27.54
N GLY A 79 -8.89 -12.91 27.40
CA GLY A 79 -9.90 -12.88 28.47
C GLY A 79 -10.45 -11.48 28.77
N SER A 80 -10.10 -10.47 28.00
CA SER A 80 -10.57 -9.09 28.18
C SER A 80 -12.05 -8.96 27.75
N GLU A 81 -12.81 -8.20 28.53
CA GLU A 81 -14.17 -7.80 28.17
C GLU A 81 -14.19 -6.72 27.07
N ILE A 82 -13.06 -6.02 26.90
CA ILE A 82 -12.93 -4.96 25.87
C ILE A 82 -12.81 -5.61 24.50
N ARG A 83 -13.72 -5.27 23.61
CA ARG A 83 -13.77 -5.78 22.24
C ARG A 83 -13.15 -4.77 21.24
N ILE A 84 -12.69 -5.26 20.08
CA ILE A 84 -12.16 -4.41 19.00
C ILE A 84 -13.16 -3.30 18.67
N ASN A 85 -14.46 -3.58 18.67
CA ASN A 85 -15.49 -2.60 18.36
C ASN A 85 -15.67 -1.50 19.40
N ASN A 86 -15.13 -1.65 20.61
CA ASN A 86 -15.14 -0.61 21.61
C ASN A 86 -14.09 0.49 21.36
N PHE A 87 -13.12 0.23 20.47
CA PHE A 87 -12.12 1.21 20.08
C PHE A 87 -12.65 2.18 19.03
N SER A 88 -12.39 3.47 19.25
CA SER A 88 -12.66 4.51 18.26
C SER A 88 -11.66 4.45 17.09
N GLY A 89 -12.04 5.08 15.98
CA GLY A 89 -11.22 5.10 14.76
C GLY A 89 -11.58 3.98 13.79
N ASN A 90 -10.95 4.01 12.65
CA ASN A 90 -11.18 3.06 11.56
C ASN A 90 -9.90 2.32 11.19
N GLY A 91 -10.07 1.11 10.67
CA GLY A 91 -9.04 0.33 10.00
C GLY A 91 -7.79 0.09 10.86
N LEU A 92 -6.65 0.27 10.21
CA LEU A 92 -5.33 -0.10 10.72
C LEU A 92 -5.00 0.47 12.11
N VAL A 93 -5.26 1.77 12.32
CA VAL A 93 -4.94 2.44 13.60
C VAL A 93 -5.77 1.87 14.75
N LYS A 94 -7.03 1.54 14.51
CA LYS A 94 -7.91 0.89 15.46
C LYS A 94 -7.35 -0.47 15.91
N TYR A 95 -6.96 -1.30 14.95
CA TYR A 95 -6.40 -2.63 15.24
C TYR A 95 -5.07 -2.55 15.98
N PHE A 96 -4.19 -1.66 15.55
CA PHE A 96 -2.92 -1.43 16.22
C PHE A 96 -3.10 -0.98 17.68
N ASN A 97 -4.00 -0.02 17.93
CA ASN A 97 -4.28 0.44 19.28
C ASN A 97 -4.86 -0.68 20.15
N TYR A 98 -5.74 -1.53 19.58
CA TYR A 98 -6.27 -2.69 20.31
C TYR A 98 -5.15 -3.68 20.66
N ILE A 99 -4.30 -4.04 19.72
CA ILE A 99 -3.15 -4.93 19.91
C ILE A 99 -2.24 -4.38 21.03
N ARG A 100 -1.93 -3.10 21.00
CA ARG A 100 -1.04 -2.45 21.95
C ARG A 100 -1.67 -2.31 23.34
N LEU A 101 -2.89 -1.82 23.44
CA LEU A 101 -3.49 -1.44 24.72
C LEU A 101 -4.16 -2.62 25.44
N VAL A 102 -4.92 -3.45 24.72
CA VAL A 102 -5.57 -4.62 25.28
C VAL A 102 -4.62 -5.82 25.29
N GLY A 103 -3.95 -6.08 24.19
CA GLY A 103 -2.94 -7.13 24.07
C GLY A 103 -1.69 -6.85 24.88
N LYS A 104 -1.44 -5.59 25.28
CA LYS A 104 -0.21 -5.14 25.96
C LYS A 104 1.04 -5.56 25.18
N ILE A 105 0.97 -5.52 23.84
CA ILE A 105 2.06 -5.81 22.92
C ILE A 105 2.89 -4.55 22.77
N GLN A 106 4.22 -4.65 22.89
CA GLN A 106 5.14 -3.50 22.94
C GLN A 106 6.28 -3.56 21.91
N SER A 107 6.39 -4.63 21.16
CA SER A 107 7.43 -4.80 20.13
C SER A 107 7.41 -3.72 19.06
N VAL A 108 6.26 -3.08 18.84
CA VAL A 108 6.11 -1.95 17.92
C VAL A 108 5.50 -0.76 18.67
N THR A 109 6.14 0.41 18.57
CA THR A 109 5.71 1.64 19.23
C THR A 109 5.23 2.68 18.21
N PRO A 110 4.21 3.51 18.56
CA PRO A 110 3.60 4.44 17.61
C PRO A 110 4.51 5.59 17.17
N ASP A 111 5.53 5.91 17.94
CA ASP A 111 6.43 7.06 17.80
C ASP A 111 7.79 6.72 17.15
N LYS A 112 7.97 5.46 16.74
CA LYS A 112 9.23 4.97 16.16
C LYS A 112 8.99 4.16 14.89
N ASP A 113 10.05 4.01 14.10
CA ASP A 113 10.08 3.03 13.02
C ASP A 113 10.00 1.60 13.60
N PRO A 114 9.38 0.67 12.91
CA PRO A 114 8.83 0.80 11.56
C PRO A 114 7.39 1.38 11.50
N TRP A 115 6.72 1.68 12.63
CA TRP A 115 5.32 2.13 12.63
C TRP A 115 5.14 3.51 11.96
N GLN A 116 6.11 4.40 12.11
CA GLN A 116 6.07 5.70 11.43
C GLN A 116 6.03 5.54 9.90
N GLN A 117 6.78 4.58 9.37
CA GLN A 117 6.75 4.25 7.93
C GLN A 117 5.38 3.68 7.52
N VAL A 118 4.78 2.82 8.34
CA VAL A 118 3.41 2.33 8.12
C VAL A 118 2.41 3.49 7.99
N MET A 119 2.54 4.52 8.83
CA MET A 119 1.66 5.69 8.79
C MET A 119 1.87 6.55 7.53
N LEU A 120 3.11 6.65 7.02
CA LEU A 120 3.36 7.30 5.74
C LEU A 120 2.73 6.53 4.59
N HIS A 121 2.88 5.21 4.57
CA HIS A 121 2.21 4.36 3.58
C HIS A 121 0.68 4.47 3.65
N GLN A 122 0.10 4.59 4.85
CA GLN A 122 -1.34 4.84 5.02
C GLN A 122 -1.78 6.14 4.36
N LYS A 123 -1.02 7.22 4.56
CA LYS A 123 -1.32 8.52 3.96
C LYS A 123 -1.27 8.46 2.44
N VAL A 124 -0.24 7.83 1.87
CA VAL A 124 -0.13 7.64 0.41
C VAL A 124 -1.30 6.82 -0.13
N ARG A 125 -1.65 5.71 0.53
CA ARG A 125 -2.83 4.91 0.15
C ARG A 125 -4.11 5.73 0.18
N ASN A 126 -4.29 6.59 1.19
CA ASN A 126 -5.47 7.43 1.30
C ASN A 126 -5.53 8.47 0.17
N LEU A 127 -4.40 9.07 -0.22
CA LEU A 127 -4.33 9.94 -1.40
C LEU A 127 -4.75 9.18 -2.68
N LEU A 128 -4.24 7.97 -2.87
CA LEU A 128 -4.57 7.16 -4.06
C LEU A 128 -6.05 6.78 -4.12
N VAL A 129 -6.66 6.41 -2.98
CA VAL A 129 -8.03 5.89 -2.94
C VAL A 129 -9.08 7.01 -2.86
N HIS A 130 -8.85 8.03 -2.04
CA HIS A 130 -9.86 9.02 -1.72
C HIS A 130 -9.71 10.33 -2.49
N ASN A 131 -8.48 10.68 -2.89
CA ASN A 131 -8.18 11.91 -3.60
C ASN A 131 -7.84 11.67 -5.09
N GLY A 132 -8.11 10.48 -5.63
CA GLY A 132 -7.77 10.15 -7.02
C GLY A 132 -6.26 10.24 -7.32
N GLY A 133 -5.42 10.05 -6.30
CA GLY A 133 -3.97 10.18 -6.40
C GLY A 133 -3.43 11.60 -6.35
N LEU A 134 -4.26 12.61 -6.10
CA LEU A 134 -3.80 13.99 -5.99
C LEU A 134 -3.30 14.30 -4.57
N MET A 135 -2.14 14.93 -4.48
CA MET A 135 -1.56 15.37 -3.19
C MET A 135 -2.22 16.65 -2.68
N LEU A 136 -2.55 17.56 -3.59
CA LEU A 136 -3.16 18.84 -3.25
C LEU A 136 -4.58 18.91 -3.79
N ASN A 137 -5.42 19.60 -3.05
CA ASN A 137 -6.79 19.96 -3.45
C ASN A 137 -6.92 21.46 -3.81
N ASP A 138 -5.85 22.23 -3.62
CA ASP A 138 -5.79 23.65 -3.90
C ASP A 138 -4.42 24.02 -4.53
N ILE A 139 -4.47 24.68 -5.69
CA ILE A 139 -3.30 25.08 -6.47
C ILE A 139 -2.43 26.16 -5.77
N SER A 140 -3.00 26.86 -4.79
CA SER A 140 -2.23 27.84 -3.99
C SER A 140 -1.26 27.18 -3.01
N LEU A 141 -1.44 25.90 -2.72
CA LEU A 141 -0.56 25.11 -1.86
C LEU A 141 0.70 24.66 -2.64
N LYS A 142 1.79 24.50 -1.92
CA LYS A 142 3.06 24.00 -2.48
C LYS A 142 3.22 22.53 -2.21
N LEU A 143 3.54 21.75 -3.24
CA LEU A 143 3.76 20.30 -3.15
C LEU A 143 4.82 19.94 -2.10
N GLU A 144 5.91 20.68 -2.05
CA GLU A 144 7.04 20.44 -1.15
C GLU A 144 6.67 20.59 0.35
N LYS A 145 5.54 21.24 0.63
CA LYS A 145 5.00 21.36 2.00
C LYS A 145 4.06 20.23 2.40
N HIS A 146 3.70 19.37 1.46
CA HIS A 146 2.84 18.23 1.77
C HIS A 146 3.63 17.17 2.56
N GLU A 147 3.03 16.63 3.62
CA GLU A 147 3.69 15.68 4.54
C GLU A 147 4.22 14.39 3.88
N CYS A 148 3.64 13.98 2.75
CA CYS A 148 4.12 12.83 2.00
C CYS A 148 5.18 13.17 0.94
N PHE A 149 5.50 14.46 0.70
CA PHE A 149 6.34 14.87 -0.43
C PHE A 149 7.71 14.20 -0.38
N ASN A 150 8.46 14.43 0.70
CA ASN A 150 9.80 13.88 0.86
C ASN A 150 9.82 12.34 0.84
N PHE A 151 8.79 11.72 1.41
CA PHE A 151 8.66 10.27 1.39
C PHE A 151 8.48 9.73 -0.02
N LEU A 152 7.61 10.35 -0.83
CA LEU A 152 7.37 9.95 -2.21
C LEU A 152 8.57 10.23 -3.11
N GLU A 153 9.22 11.39 -2.92
CA GLU A 153 10.43 11.77 -3.66
C GLU A 153 11.58 10.79 -3.39
N ASN A 154 11.84 10.46 -2.13
CA ASN A 154 12.86 9.50 -1.73
C ASN A 154 12.55 8.07 -2.18
N SER A 155 11.31 7.77 -2.51
CA SER A 155 10.85 6.47 -3.03
C SER A 155 10.74 6.44 -4.57
N ASN A 156 11.34 7.41 -5.27
CA ASN A 156 11.33 7.52 -6.75
C ASN A 156 9.92 7.57 -7.34
N VAL A 157 8.93 8.07 -6.60
CA VAL A 157 7.56 8.19 -7.09
C VAL A 157 7.40 9.48 -7.89
N THR A 158 6.88 9.36 -9.10
CA THR A 158 6.62 10.53 -9.96
C THR A 158 5.36 11.27 -9.49
N MET A 159 5.48 12.58 -9.29
CA MET A 159 4.37 13.49 -9.00
C MET A 159 4.17 14.43 -10.20
N VAL A 160 3.01 14.37 -10.86
CA VAL A 160 2.75 15.06 -12.12
C VAL A 160 1.77 16.21 -11.94
N GLY A 161 2.07 17.33 -12.56
CA GLY A 161 1.21 18.52 -12.58
C GLY A 161 1.20 19.30 -11.25
N SER A 162 0.51 20.44 -11.25
CA SER A 162 0.48 21.38 -10.12
C SER A 162 -0.13 20.80 -8.85
N PHE A 163 -1.01 19.80 -8.98
CA PHE A 163 -1.67 19.12 -7.86
C PHE A 163 -0.90 17.91 -7.36
N GLY A 164 0.22 17.55 -7.99
CA GLY A 164 1.06 16.42 -7.62
C GLY A 164 0.35 15.08 -7.76
N HIS A 165 -0.11 14.74 -8.96
CA HIS A 165 -0.74 13.44 -9.23
C HIS A 165 0.30 12.32 -9.09
N ILE A 166 0.09 11.43 -8.12
CA ILE A 166 0.97 10.33 -7.76
C ILE A 166 0.93 9.24 -8.85
N ARG A 167 2.08 8.93 -9.42
CA ARG A 167 2.26 7.85 -10.39
C ARG A 167 3.40 6.95 -9.96
N ILE A 168 3.07 5.81 -9.42
CA ILE A 168 4.05 4.76 -9.10
C ILE A 168 4.43 4.09 -10.42
N LYS A 169 5.70 4.15 -10.79
CA LYS A 169 6.24 3.56 -12.02
C LYS A 169 7.34 2.54 -11.74
N GLU A 170 7.90 2.59 -10.54
CA GLU A 170 9.00 1.77 -10.11
C GLU A 170 8.58 0.89 -8.93
N LEU A 171 9.34 -0.18 -8.71
CA LEU A 171 9.05 -1.14 -7.65
C LEU A 171 9.50 -0.67 -6.27
N ASP A 172 10.39 0.31 -6.18
CA ASP A 172 11.05 0.73 -4.95
C ASP A 172 10.06 0.98 -3.80
N ILE A 173 9.00 1.74 -4.06
CA ILE A 173 7.98 2.00 -3.04
C ILE A 173 7.15 0.77 -2.70
N ILE A 174 6.96 -0.16 -3.66
CA ILE A 174 6.24 -1.42 -3.43
C ILE A 174 7.09 -2.36 -2.59
N GLU A 175 8.38 -2.44 -2.85
CA GLU A 175 9.32 -3.22 -2.04
C GLU A 175 9.43 -2.62 -0.64
N SER A 176 9.49 -1.30 -0.52
CA SER A 176 9.50 -0.58 0.75
C SER A 176 8.26 -0.88 1.60
N ILE A 177 7.05 -0.81 1.03
CA ILE A 177 5.82 -1.11 1.77
C ILE A 177 5.77 -2.58 2.21
N ILE A 178 6.20 -3.53 1.35
CA ILE A 178 6.25 -4.95 1.68
C ILE A 178 7.23 -5.21 2.82
N SER A 179 8.45 -4.63 2.75
CA SER A 179 9.46 -4.78 3.80
C SER A 179 8.96 -4.21 5.13
N THR A 180 8.46 -2.97 5.12
CA THR A 180 7.93 -2.31 6.32
C THR A 180 6.81 -3.12 6.97
N PHE A 181 5.87 -3.63 6.17
CA PHE A 181 4.75 -4.41 6.69
C PHE A 181 5.18 -5.77 7.19
N LYS A 182 6.17 -6.39 6.56
CA LYS A 182 6.76 -7.64 7.03
C LYS A 182 7.42 -7.44 8.39
N ASP A 183 8.23 -6.40 8.56
CA ASP A 183 8.94 -6.12 9.80
C ASP A 183 7.97 -5.90 10.97
N VAL A 184 6.90 -5.11 10.75
CA VAL A 184 5.84 -4.92 11.76
C VAL A 184 5.11 -6.21 12.05
N SER A 185 4.72 -6.97 11.01
CA SER A 185 4.00 -8.23 11.17
C SER A 185 4.81 -9.26 11.94
N ASP A 186 6.09 -9.41 11.62
CA ASP A 186 6.98 -10.36 12.28
C ASP A 186 7.17 -9.99 13.77
N CYS A 187 7.42 -8.72 14.08
CA CYS A 187 7.53 -8.25 15.47
C CYS A 187 6.25 -8.51 16.28
N LEU A 188 5.09 -8.12 15.75
CA LEU A 188 3.82 -8.29 16.45
C LEU A 188 3.43 -9.77 16.59
N THR A 189 3.59 -10.57 15.52
CA THR A 189 3.23 -11.98 15.52
C THR A 189 4.06 -12.76 16.53
N ASN A 190 5.38 -12.53 16.58
CA ASN A 190 6.26 -13.22 17.51
C ASN A 190 5.90 -12.92 18.98
N GLU A 191 5.63 -11.64 19.31
CA GLU A 191 5.24 -11.27 20.68
C GLU A 191 3.84 -11.81 21.03
N ILE A 192 2.89 -11.78 20.09
CA ILE A 192 1.54 -12.31 20.29
C ILE A 192 1.59 -13.83 20.49
N GLN A 193 2.34 -14.57 19.67
CA GLN A 193 2.48 -16.02 19.83
C GLN A 193 3.12 -16.41 21.15
N PHE A 194 4.14 -15.65 21.57
CA PHE A 194 4.75 -15.87 22.89
C PHE A 194 3.78 -15.63 24.03
N LYS A 195 2.98 -14.58 23.96
CA LYS A 195 2.08 -14.16 25.05
C LYS A 195 0.74 -14.89 25.04
N TYR A 196 0.26 -15.27 23.89
CA TYR A 196 -1.01 -15.94 23.64
C TYR A 196 -0.80 -17.21 22.80
N PRO A 197 -0.14 -18.25 23.35
CA PRO A 197 0.16 -19.46 22.62
C PRO A 197 -1.11 -20.16 22.12
N GLU A 198 -0.97 -20.96 21.07
CA GLU A 198 -2.03 -21.90 20.64
C GLU A 198 -2.11 -23.03 21.65
N ASN A 199 -3.33 -23.32 22.13
CA ASN A 199 -3.59 -24.47 22.99
C ASN A 199 -3.63 -25.74 22.18
#